data_a64f3dca13cd2e769c3380881958b6e0
#
_entry.id   a64f3dca13cd2e769c3380881958b6e0
#
_cell.length_a   1.000
_cell.length_b   1.000
_cell.length_c   1.000
_cell.angle_alpha   90.00
_cell.angle_beta   90.00
_cell.angle_gamma   90.00
#
_symmetry.space_group_name_H-M   'P 1'
#
loop_
_entity.id
_entity.type
_entity.pdbx_description
1 polymer ?
#
loop_
_entity_poly.entity_id
_entity_poly.type
_entity_poly.pdbx_seq_one_letter_code
_entity_poly.pdbx_strand_id
1 'polypeptide(L)'
;TDNIFGDILSDEAAAFAGSIGVLPSASLGPGPGLYEPIHGAAPDIAGKGIANPTGAILTVALMLEHAFKRRQMARSVEAAAISALRELRTPDVGGHATTDQVTDAVLRHLSWSRWSADTEEEPVGAEWGV
;
A
#
# COMPACT_ATOMS: atom_id res chain seq x y z
N THR A 1 -5.87 -15.43 10.77
CA THR A 1 -6.50 -16.57 10.06
C THR A 1 -5.44 -17.39 9.34
N ASP A 2 -5.73 -18.67 9.07
CA ASP A 2 -4.90 -19.45 8.17
C ASP A 2 -4.97 -18.86 6.76
N ASN A 3 -3.93 -19.09 5.95
CA ASN A 3 -3.74 -18.42 4.66
C ASN A 3 -4.97 -18.52 3.75
N ILE A 4 -5.51 -19.71 3.56
CA ILE A 4 -6.67 -19.94 2.68
C ILE A 4 -7.93 -19.17 3.12
N PHE A 5 -8.18 -19.04 4.42
CA PHE A 5 -9.31 -18.27 4.94
C PHE A 5 -9.04 -16.76 4.86
N GLY A 6 -7.78 -16.36 5.03
CA GLY A 6 -7.34 -14.99 4.83
C GLY A 6 -7.57 -14.54 3.39
N ASP A 7 -7.20 -15.36 2.41
CA ASP A 7 -7.38 -15.09 0.98
C ASP A 7 -8.87 -14.95 0.63
N ILE A 8 -9.73 -15.88 1.11
CA ILE A 8 -11.18 -15.79 0.86
C ILE A 8 -11.78 -14.51 1.46
N LEU A 9 -11.43 -14.17 2.71
CA LEU A 9 -11.98 -13.00 3.39
C LEU A 9 -11.48 -11.69 2.77
N SER A 10 -10.23 -11.65 2.30
CA SER A 10 -9.68 -10.48 1.62
C SER A 10 -10.28 -10.28 0.23
N ASP A 11 -10.55 -11.36 -0.51
CA ASP A 11 -11.25 -11.30 -1.80
C ASP A 11 -12.69 -10.81 -1.64
N GLU A 12 -13.42 -11.29 -0.62
CA GLU A 12 -14.74 -10.77 -0.28
C GLU A 12 -14.69 -9.27 0.09
N ALA A 13 -13.68 -8.84 0.85
CA ALA A 13 -13.48 -7.43 1.17
C ALA A 13 -13.13 -6.59 -0.06
N ALA A 14 -12.46 -7.17 -1.06
CA ALA A 14 -12.14 -6.50 -2.33
C ALA A 14 -13.40 -6.06 -3.10
N ALA A 15 -14.50 -6.82 -2.97
CA ALA A 15 -15.78 -6.46 -3.59
C ALA A 15 -16.31 -5.11 -3.08
N PHE A 16 -16.08 -4.77 -1.82
CA PHE A 16 -16.45 -3.46 -1.25
C PHE A 16 -15.51 -2.34 -1.67
N ALA A 17 -14.24 -2.64 -1.94
CA ALA A 17 -13.25 -1.67 -2.38
C ALA A 17 -13.35 -1.37 -3.90
N GLY A 18 -14.02 -2.23 -4.65
CA GLY A 18 -14.26 -2.09 -6.10
C GLY A 18 -13.15 -2.61 -6.99
N SER A 19 -11.96 -2.91 -6.47
CA SER A 19 -10.86 -3.56 -7.19
C SER A 19 -9.89 -4.20 -6.21
N ILE A 20 -9.40 -5.39 -6.55
CA ILE A 20 -8.30 -6.05 -5.82
C ILE A 20 -6.97 -5.27 -5.93
N GLY A 21 -6.82 -4.47 -6.99
CA GLY A 21 -5.63 -3.63 -7.22
C GLY A 21 -5.43 -2.49 -6.22
N VAL A 22 -6.43 -2.20 -5.38
CA VAL A 22 -6.34 -1.16 -4.34
C VAL A 22 -6.07 -1.70 -2.94
N LEU A 23 -5.98 -3.01 -2.77
CA LEU A 23 -5.89 -3.62 -1.44
C LEU A 23 -4.46 -4.02 -1.06
N PRO A 24 -3.98 -3.54 0.10
CA PRO A 24 -2.72 -3.97 0.69
C PRO A 24 -2.93 -5.23 1.54
N SER A 25 -1.84 -5.95 1.82
CA SER A 25 -1.81 -7.04 2.78
C SER A 25 -0.54 -7.03 3.63
N ALA A 26 -0.67 -7.56 4.85
CA ALA A 26 0.44 -7.80 5.74
C ALA A 26 0.18 -9.07 6.56
N SER A 27 1.13 -10.01 6.51
CA SER A 27 1.16 -11.19 7.37
C SER A 27 2.12 -10.93 8.53
N LEU A 28 1.58 -10.75 9.73
CA LEU A 28 2.31 -10.38 10.93
C LEU A 28 2.42 -11.58 11.89
N GLY A 29 3.60 -11.75 12.51
CA GLY A 29 3.87 -12.83 13.44
C GLY A 29 5.01 -12.46 14.40
N PRO A 30 5.53 -13.43 15.16
CA PRO A 30 6.66 -13.21 16.08
C PRO A 30 7.99 -12.93 15.38
N GLY A 31 8.09 -13.17 14.07
CA GLY A 31 9.25 -12.88 13.22
C GLY A 31 9.04 -11.67 12.32
N PRO A 32 9.89 -11.50 11.29
CA PRO A 32 9.70 -10.47 10.27
C PRO A 32 8.34 -10.61 9.57
N GLY A 33 7.62 -9.50 9.39
CA GLY A 33 6.36 -9.49 8.66
C GLY A 33 6.57 -9.62 7.14
N LEU A 34 5.61 -10.26 6.45
CA LEU A 34 5.51 -10.24 5.01
C LEU A 34 4.52 -9.16 4.59
N TYR A 35 4.91 -8.31 3.66
CA TYR A 35 4.11 -7.19 3.15
C TYR A 35 3.98 -7.30 1.65
N GLU A 36 2.78 -7.53 1.16
CA GLU A 36 2.51 -7.70 -0.26
C GLU A 36 1.11 -7.20 -0.61
N PRO A 37 0.84 -6.72 -1.84
CA PRO A 37 -0.52 -6.50 -2.26
C PRO A 37 -1.26 -7.84 -2.40
N ILE A 38 -2.60 -7.81 -2.27
CA ILE A 38 -3.43 -9.03 -2.36
C ILE A 38 -3.43 -9.61 -3.78
N HIS A 39 -3.35 -8.73 -4.80
CA HIS A 39 -3.42 -9.15 -6.20
C HIS A 39 -2.21 -9.96 -6.67
N GLY A 40 -2.42 -10.87 -7.62
CA GLY A 40 -1.39 -11.64 -8.29
C GLY A 40 -0.63 -10.86 -9.38
N ALA A 41 0.09 -11.59 -10.23
CA ALA A 41 0.99 -11.04 -11.25
C ALA A 41 0.29 -10.45 -12.48
N ALA A 42 -0.99 -10.75 -12.72
CA ALA A 42 -1.81 -10.26 -13.84
C ALA A 42 -1.05 -10.27 -15.22
N PRO A 43 -0.62 -11.43 -15.72
CA PRO A 43 0.24 -11.53 -16.89
C PRO A 43 -0.40 -10.94 -18.17
N ASP A 44 -1.71 -10.91 -18.22
CA ASP A 44 -2.50 -10.35 -19.32
C ASP A 44 -2.35 -8.83 -19.51
N ILE A 45 -2.00 -8.11 -18.46
CA ILE A 45 -1.74 -6.66 -18.49
C ILE A 45 -0.27 -6.29 -18.31
N ALA A 46 0.62 -7.27 -18.17
CA ALA A 46 2.05 -7.03 -18.02
C ALA A 46 2.61 -6.18 -19.18
N GLY A 47 3.40 -5.16 -18.86
CA GLY A 47 4.01 -4.25 -19.81
C GLY A 47 3.06 -3.22 -20.44
N LYS A 48 1.75 -3.23 -20.15
CA LYS A 48 0.79 -2.26 -20.69
C LYS A 48 0.73 -0.93 -19.91
N GLY A 49 1.36 -0.85 -18.74
CA GLY A 49 1.38 0.37 -17.91
C GLY A 49 0.00 0.79 -17.37
N ILE A 50 -0.92 -0.16 -17.21
CA ILE A 50 -2.30 0.10 -16.78
C ILE A 50 -2.67 -0.53 -15.43
N ALA A 51 -1.75 -1.25 -14.80
CA ALA A 51 -1.96 -1.83 -13.48
C ALA A 51 -2.16 -0.74 -12.44
N ASN A 52 -3.08 -0.96 -11.50
CA ASN A 52 -3.31 -0.04 -10.39
C ASN A 52 -2.17 -0.17 -9.36
N PRO A 53 -1.38 0.88 -9.08
CA PRO A 53 -0.27 0.79 -8.15
C PRO A 53 -0.68 0.96 -6.67
N THR A 54 -1.95 1.27 -6.42
CA THR A 54 -2.42 1.69 -5.09
C THR A 54 -2.25 0.60 -4.04
N GLY A 55 -2.55 -0.66 -4.35
CA GLY A 55 -2.36 -1.78 -3.43
C GLY A 55 -0.92 -1.91 -2.96
N ALA A 56 0.05 -1.82 -3.89
CA ALA A 56 1.47 -1.86 -3.57
C ALA A 56 1.90 -0.64 -2.72
N ILE A 57 1.42 0.56 -3.05
CA ILE A 57 1.71 1.79 -2.30
C ILE A 57 1.15 1.71 -0.87
N LEU A 58 -0.08 1.23 -0.69
CA LEU A 58 -0.68 1.05 0.63
C LEU A 58 0.00 -0.06 1.43
N THR A 59 0.56 -1.07 0.77
CA THR A 59 1.40 -2.09 1.42
C THR A 59 2.66 -1.48 2.05
N VAL A 60 3.26 -0.48 1.40
CA VAL A 60 4.36 0.30 1.99
C VAL A 60 3.90 1.03 3.25
N ALA A 61 2.68 1.59 3.26
CA ALA A 61 2.13 2.22 4.47
C ALA A 61 2.00 1.21 5.63
N LEU A 62 1.50 0.00 5.38
CA LEU A 62 1.45 -1.07 6.39
C LEU A 62 2.85 -1.43 6.91
N MET A 63 3.83 -1.52 6.03
CA MET A 63 5.22 -1.79 6.42
C MET A 63 5.79 -0.66 7.29
N LEU A 64 5.54 0.60 6.94
CA LEU A 64 5.95 1.75 7.75
C LEU A 64 5.32 1.71 9.14
N GLU A 65 4.04 1.36 9.25
CA GLU A 65 3.35 1.29 10.54
C GLU A 65 3.84 0.11 11.39
N HIS A 66 3.86 -1.10 10.81
CA HIS A 66 4.04 -2.33 11.58
C HIS A 66 5.50 -2.73 11.76
N ALA A 67 6.35 -2.61 10.72
CA ALA A 67 7.77 -2.95 10.83
C ALA A 67 8.60 -1.79 11.38
N PHE A 68 8.42 -0.59 10.82
CA PHE A 68 9.26 0.57 11.17
C PHE A 68 8.69 1.44 12.28
N LYS A 69 7.46 1.18 12.75
CA LYS A 69 6.76 1.97 13.79
C LYS A 69 6.60 3.45 13.44
N ARG A 70 6.57 3.78 12.15
CA ARG A 70 6.46 5.13 11.61
C ARG A 70 5.01 5.47 11.23
N ARG A 71 4.11 5.50 12.21
CA ARG A 71 2.67 5.70 12.00
C ARG A 71 2.32 6.99 11.24
N GLN A 72 3.03 8.06 11.49
CA GLN A 72 2.76 9.33 10.83
C GLN A 72 3.14 9.29 9.35
N MET A 73 4.26 8.65 9.01
CA MET A 73 4.66 8.38 7.63
C MET A 73 3.63 7.48 6.92
N ALA A 74 3.19 6.40 7.58
CA ALA A 74 2.16 5.51 7.06
C ALA A 74 0.89 6.29 6.69
N ARG A 75 0.37 7.11 7.61
CA ARG A 75 -0.81 7.95 7.37
C ARG A 75 -0.61 8.96 6.23
N SER A 76 0.59 9.49 6.07
CA SER A 76 0.90 10.40 4.95
C SER A 76 0.84 9.69 3.61
N VAL A 77 1.37 8.46 3.53
CA VAL A 77 1.29 7.61 2.32
C VAL A 77 -0.16 7.24 2.02
N GLU A 78 -0.93 6.80 3.02
CA GLU A 78 -2.35 6.47 2.87
C GLU A 78 -3.16 7.67 2.37
N ALA A 79 -3.00 8.83 2.99
CA ALA A 79 -3.71 10.05 2.59
C ALA A 79 -3.37 10.47 1.16
N ALA A 80 -2.09 10.36 0.76
CA ALA A 80 -1.64 10.65 -0.60
C ALA A 80 -2.24 9.67 -1.62
N ALA A 81 -2.25 8.36 -1.31
CA ALA A 81 -2.84 7.33 -2.17
C ALA A 81 -4.35 7.55 -2.35
N ILE A 82 -5.08 7.82 -1.27
CA ILE A 82 -6.52 8.11 -1.31
C ILE A 82 -6.80 9.38 -2.15
N SER A 83 -5.99 10.42 -2.00
CA SER A 83 -6.15 11.67 -2.77
C SER A 83 -5.89 11.43 -4.26
N ALA A 84 -4.86 10.67 -4.61
CA ALA A 84 -4.56 10.30 -5.98
C ALA A 84 -5.69 9.48 -6.63
N LEU A 85 -6.29 8.52 -5.90
CA LEU A 85 -7.43 7.72 -6.39
C LEU A 85 -8.69 8.55 -6.66
N ARG A 86 -8.88 9.65 -5.94
CA ARG A 86 -9.99 10.59 -6.20
C ARG A 86 -9.77 11.43 -7.45
N GLU A 87 -8.50 11.73 -7.74
CA GLU A 87 -8.08 12.52 -8.91
C GLU A 87 -8.01 11.67 -10.18
N LEU A 88 -7.40 10.49 -10.09
CA LEU A 88 -7.10 9.61 -11.22
C LEU A 88 -7.52 8.17 -10.92
N ARG A 89 -8.11 7.51 -11.92
CA ARG A 89 -8.55 6.12 -11.83
C ARG A 89 -7.98 5.29 -12.95
N THR A 90 -7.42 4.15 -12.62
CA THR A 90 -6.98 3.12 -13.56
C THR A 90 -8.17 2.33 -14.13
N PRO A 91 -8.01 1.55 -15.20
CA PRO A 91 -9.11 0.81 -15.85
C PRO A 91 -9.87 -0.15 -14.92
N ASP A 92 -9.21 -0.77 -13.95
CA ASP A 92 -9.81 -1.69 -12.96
C ASP A 92 -10.83 -1.01 -12.03
N VAL A 93 -10.72 0.29 -11.84
CA VAL A 93 -11.67 1.12 -11.06
C VAL A 93 -12.44 2.10 -11.95
N GLY A 94 -12.59 1.77 -13.23
CA GLY A 94 -13.45 2.48 -14.17
C GLY A 94 -12.87 3.77 -14.75
N GLY A 95 -11.54 3.93 -14.76
CA GLY A 95 -10.85 5.07 -15.34
C GLY A 95 -9.97 4.71 -16.54
N HIS A 96 -9.06 5.62 -16.89
CA HIS A 96 -8.14 5.50 -18.03
C HIS A 96 -6.70 5.91 -17.67
N ALA A 97 -6.43 6.19 -16.40
CA ALA A 97 -5.10 6.59 -15.97
C ALA A 97 -4.12 5.41 -16.06
N THR A 98 -2.87 5.74 -16.38
CA THR A 98 -1.77 4.76 -16.35
C THR A 98 -1.23 4.57 -14.95
N THR A 99 -0.47 3.48 -14.74
CA THR A 99 0.28 3.22 -13.51
C THR A 99 1.14 4.41 -13.11
N ASP A 100 1.90 4.97 -14.07
CA ASP A 100 2.80 6.11 -13.83
C ASP A 100 2.03 7.37 -13.44
N GLN A 101 0.90 7.67 -14.12
CA GLN A 101 0.08 8.83 -13.79
C GLN A 101 -0.46 8.79 -12.35
N VAL A 102 -0.92 7.62 -11.90
CA VAL A 102 -1.38 7.46 -10.51
C VAL A 102 -0.21 7.57 -9.54
N THR A 103 0.93 6.96 -9.84
CA THR A 103 2.14 7.06 -9.01
C THR A 103 2.61 8.50 -8.87
N ASP A 104 2.67 9.25 -9.97
CA ASP A 104 3.04 10.67 -9.95
C ASP A 104 2.03 11.51 -9.14
N ALA A 105 0.74 11.19 -9.22
CA ALA A 105 -0.27 11.85 -8.39
C ALA A 105 -0.03 11.59 -6.90
N VAL A 106 0.28 10.36 -6.50
CA VAL A 106 0.65 10.03 -5.10
C VAL A 106 1.86 10.84 -4.67
N LEU A 107 2.90 10.91 -5.49
CA LEU A 107 4.11 11.69 -5.16
C LEU A 107 3.82 13.17 -4.99
N ARG A 108 2.93 13.76 -5.80
CA ARG A 108 2.50 15.16 -5.63
C ARG A 108 1.74 15.40 -4.32
N HIS A 109 0.91 14.43 -3.90
CA HIS A 109 0.14 14.52 -2.66
C HIS A 109 0.97 14.21 -1.41
N LEU A 110 2.13 13.56 -1.54
CA LEU A 110 3.04 13.33 -0.44
C LEU A 110 3.62 14.66 0.04
N SER A 111 3.17 15.13 1.21
CA SER A 111 3.67 16.35 1.82
C SER A 111 5.03 16.08 2.47
N TRP A 112 6.11 16.42 1.76
CA TRP A 112 7.48 16.25 2.25
C TRP A 112 7.77 17.03 3.55
N SER A 113 7.04 18.14 3.79
CA SER A 113 7.18 18.95 5.01
C SER A 113 6.74 18.22 6.29
N ARG A 114 5.95 17.14 6.17
CA ARG A 114 5.56 16.32 7.33
C ARG A 114 6.60 15.27 7.72
N TRP A 115 7.57 14.98 6.85
CA TRP A 115 8.64 14.01 7.13
C TRP A 115 9.68 14.55 8.11
N SER A 116 9.95 15.87 8.08
CA SER A 116 10.93 16.50 8.96
C SER A 116 10.52 16.51 10.43
N ALA A 117 9.23 16.36 10.74
CA ALA A 117 8.73 16.32 12.11
C ALA A 117 8.89 14.93 12.78
N ASP A 118 9.04 13.85 11.98
CA ASP A 118 9.12 12.46 12.49
C ASP A 118 10.56 12.02 12.80
N THR A 119 11.57 12.85 12.55
CA THR A 119 12.96 12.51 12.82
C THR A 119 13.34 12.58 14.31
N GLU A 120 12.43 13.05 15.16
CA GLU A 120 12.62 13.10 16.62
C GLU A 120 12.03 11.90 17.37
N GLU A 121 11.36 10.95 16.72
CA GLU A 121 10.95 9.71 17.37
C GLU A 121 12.15 8.77 17.50
N GLU A 122 12.39 8.29 18.72
CA GLU A 122 13.54 7.50 19.20
C GLU A 122 14.07 6.47 18.21
N PRO A 123 15.41 6.29 18.15
CA PRO A 123 15.99 5.21 17.36
C PRO A 123 15.38 3.89 17.83
N VAL A 124 14.84 3.12 16.88
CA VAL A 124 14.40 1.74 17.12
C VAL A 124 15.59 1.03 17.77
N GLY A 125 15.51 0.81 19.08
CA GLY A 125 16.51 0.07 19.82
C GLY A 125 16.72 -1.25 19.13
N ALA A 126 17.95 -1.49 18.68
CA ALA A 126 18.39 -2.75 18.10
C ALA A 126 18.42 -3.79 19.23
N GLU A 127 17.27 -4.28 19.67
CA GLU A 127 17.16 -5.53 20.42
C GLU A 127 16.92 -6.69 19.45
N TRP A 128 17.86 -6.86 18.55
CA TRP A 128 18.08 -8.17 17.95
C TRP A 128 19.01 -8.95 18.90
N GLY A 129 18.43 -9.44 20.01
CA GLY A 129 19.08 -10.40 20.88
C GLY A 129 19.31 -11.70 20.10
N VAL A 130 20.57 -12.09 20.01
CA VAL A 130 21.09 -13.38 19.49
C VAL A 130 20.55 -14.53 20.36
#